data_909ed4be288272376bdc6b30c9a8c8e2
#
_entry.id   909ed4be288272376bdc6b30c9a8c8e2
#
_cell.length_a   1.000
_cell.length_b   1.000
_cell.length_c   1.000
_cell.angle_alpha   90.00
_cell.angle_beta   90.00
_cell.angle_gamma   90.00
#
_symmetry.space_group_name_H-M   'P 1'
#
loop_
_entity.id
_entity.type
_entity.pdbx_description
1 polymer ?
#
loop_
_entity_poly.entity_id
_entity_poly.type
_entity_poly.pdbx_seq_one_letter_code
_entity_poly.pdbx_strand_id
1 'polypeptide(L)'
;MYRAVIFDFDGTIIDTEQHLFNVINKHLEMHNADPISIDFYRSSIGGAATDLHDHLIKAIGSENKDKLYEEHHLTSTTLQMIDTIKSLMAFLKQRHIPMAIATSSVKAEILPTFKALGLDEYIEVVVGREDVEQVKPDPELYLSAVQQLNYMPTQCLAIEDSVNGATAAIAAGLDVIVNTNKMTSAQDFSNVDYVAKDIDYDQIVARFFTK
;
A
#
# COMPACT_ATOMS: atom_id res chain seq x y z
N MET A 1 -10.44 -18.78 10.50
CA MET A 1 -11.12 -17.87 9.53
C MET A 1 -11.03 -16.47 10.07
N TYR A 2 -10.49 -15.56 9.28
CA TYR A 2 -10.35 -14.15 9.66
C TYR A 2 -11.70 -13.44 9.68
N ARG A 3 -11.81 -12.39 10.51
CA ARG A 3 -13.03 -11.63 10.75
C ARG A 3 -12.98 -10.23 10.17
N ALA A 4 -11.79 -9.75 9.81
CA ALA A 4 -11.57 -8.48 9.12
C ALA A 4 -10.35 -8.59 8.21
N VAL A 5 -10.28 -7.76 7.17
CA VAL A 5 -9.13 -7.67 6.27
C VAL A 5 -8.66 -6.22 6.19
N ILE A 6 -7.35 -6.01 6.32
CA ILE A 6 -6.73 -4.71 6.25
C ILE A 6 -5.79 -4.70 5.05
N PHE A 7 -6.05 -3.80 4.12
CA PHE A 7 -5.27 -3.66 2.89
C PHE A 7 -4.25 -2.52 3.04
N ASP A 8 -3.06 -2.71 2.56
CA ASP A 8 -2.27 -1.59 2.10
C ASP A 8 -2.91 -0.97 0.85
N PHE A 9 -2.50 0.25 0.48
CA PHE A 9 -3.07 0.96 -0.66
C PHE A 9 -2.14 0.93 -1.88
N ASP A 10 -0.94 1.49 -1.75
CA ASP A 10 0.01 1.73 -2.84
C ASP A 10 0.80 0.46 -3.20
N GLY A 11 0.66 -0.03 -4.42
CA GLY A 11 1.25 -1.31 -4.82
C GLY A 11 0.40 -2.55 -4.48
N THR A 12 -0.62 -2.40 -3.61
CA THR A 12 -1.50 -3.48 -3.16
C THR A 12 -2.89 -3.37 -3.78
N ILE A 13 -3.64 -2.28 -3.56
CA ILE A 13 -4.96 -2.09 -4.18
C ILE A 13 -4.80 -1.68 -5.64
N ILE A 14 -3.84 -0.81 -5.91
CA ILE A 14 -3.49 -0.31 -7.25
C ILE A 14 -1.96 -0.31 -7.41
N ASP A 15 -1.47 -0.54 -8.63
CA ASP A 15 -0.02 -0.51 -8.95
C ASP A 15 0.43 0.95 -9.17
N THR A 16 0.52 1.70 -8.07
CA THR A 16 1.01 3.09 -8.06
C THR A 16 2.53 3.18 -8.13
N GLU A 17 3.26 2.14 -7.76
CA GLU A 17 4.71 2.16 -7.62
C GLU A 17 5.42 2.34 -8.98
N GLN A 18 5.03 1.55 -9.99
CA GLN A 18 5.57 1.72 -11.34
C GLN A 18 5.18 3.09 -11.92
N HIS A 19 3.96 3.55 -11.62
CA HIS A 19 3.47 4.83 -12.08
C HIS A 19 4.28 5.99 -11.48
N LEU A 20 4.49 6.01 -10.17
CA LEU A 20 5.29 7.04 -9.49
C LEU A 20 6.74 7.06 -9.99
N PHE A 21 7.38 5.90 -10.15
CA PHE A 21 8.73 5.81 -10.70
C PHE A 21 8.84 6.47 -12.09
N ASN A 22 7.85 6.27 -12.95
CA ASN A 22 7.82 6.88 -14.29
C ASN A 22 7.62 8.40 -14.20
N VAL A 23 6.73 8.88 -13.34
CA VAL A 23 6.48 10.32 -13.12
C VAL A 23 7.72 11.00 -12.57
N ILE A 24 8.40 10.38 -11.59
CA ILE A 24 9.66 10.90 -11.04
C ILE A 24 10.70 11.10 -12.15
N ASN A 25 11.00 10.06 -12.93
CA ASN A 25 12.03 10.15 -13.95
C ASN A 25 11.69 11.14 -15.08
N LYS A 26 10.40 11.25 -15.43
CA LYS A 26 9.91 12.29 -16.34
C LYS A 26 10.21 13.70 -15.80
N HIS A 27 9.92 13.97 -14.53
CA HIS A 27 10.18 15.28 -13.91
C HIS A 27 11.68 15.58 -13.77
N LEU A 28 12.50 14.58 -13.43
CA LEU A 28 13.94 14.74 -13.40
C LEU A 28 14.49 15.12 -14.78
N GLU A 29 14.07 14.44 -15.85
CA GLU A 29 14.45 14.76 -17.23
C GLU A 29 14.02 16.18 -17.63
N MET A 30 12.80 16.59 -17.30
CA MET A 30 12.30 17.95 -17.58
C MET A 30 13.14 19.06 -16.92
N HIS A 31 13.82 18.74 -15.82
CA HIS A 31 14.68 19.68 -15.08
C HIS A 31 16.17 19.45 -15.34
N ASN A 32 16.53 18.65 -16.35
CA ASN A 32 17.91 18.29 -16.70
C ASN A 32 18.69 17.63 -15.52
N ALA A 33 18.00 16.90 -14.68
CA ALA A 33 18.57 16.08 -13.61
C ALA A 33 18.68 14.62 -14.06
N ASP A 34 19.66 13.89 -13.50
CA ASP A 34 19.83 12.47 -13.79
C ASP A 34 18.66 11.63 -13.27
N PRO A 35 18.21 10.61 -14.02
CA PRO A 35 17.15 9.73 -13.56
C PRO A 35 17.60 8.91 -12.34
N ILE A 36 16.67 8.59 -11.46
CA ILE A 36 16.94 7.67 -10.36
C ILE A 36 16.97 6.22 -10.87
N SER A 37 17.81 5.40 -10.23
CA SER A 37 17.83 3.97 -10.50
C SER A 37 16.61 3.28 -9.91
N ILE A 38 16.20 2.17 -10.50
CA ILE A 38 15.09 1.35 -9.99
C ILE A 38 15.40 0.80 -8.59
N ASP A 39 16.65 0.47 -8.29
CA ASP A 39 17.05 -0.08 -6.99
C ASP A 39 16.99 1.00 -5.89
N PHE A 40 17.39 2.24 -6.21
CA PHE A 40 17.22 3.36 -5.28
C PHE A 40 15.73 3.62 -5.01
N TYR A 41 14.88 3.61 -6.03
CA TYR A 41 13.44 3.76 -5.84
C TYR A 41 12.85 2.64 -4.98
N ARG A 42 13.18 1.38 -5.27
CA ARG A 42 12.70 0.20 -4.54
C ARG A 42 13.01 0.25 -3.03
N SER A 43 14.14 0.87 -2.64
CA SER A 43 14.50 1.01 -1.23
C SER A 43 13.56 1.94 -0.44
N SER A 44 12.78 2.78 -1.13
CA SER A 44 11.84 3.74 -0.52
C SER A 44 10.42 3.20 -0.37
N ILE A 45 10.09 2.06 -1.02
CA ILE A 45 8.73 1.53 -1.09
C ILE A 45 8.24 1.04 0.28
N GLY A 46 6.99 1.36 0.57
CA GLY A 46 6.25 0.89 1.74
C GLY A 46 6.54 1.65 3.04
N GLY A 47 7.45 2.65 3.03
CA GLY A 47 7.84 3.41 4.21
C GLY A 47 7.70 4.93 4.06
N ALA A 48 8.48 5.67 4.85
CA ALA A 48 8.47 7.14 4.85
C ALA A 48 9.10 7.78 3.60
N ALA A 49 9.86 7.03 2.81
CA ALA A 49 10.56 7.47 1.58
C ALA A 49 11.46 8.72 1.76
N THR A 50 12.03 8.90 2.97
CA THR A 50 12.79 10.13 3.33
C THR A 50 13.94 10.38 2.38
N ASP A 51 14.77 9.35 2.08
CA ASP A 51 15.93 9.49 1.20
C ASP A 51 15.52 9.86 -0.24
N LEU A 52 14.40 9.34 -0.72
CA LEU A 52 13.84 9.70 -2.02
C LEU A 52 13.38 11.16 -2.03
N HIS A 53 12.66 11.60 -1.01
CA HIS A 53 12.20 12.98 -0.88
C HIS A 53 13.39 13.97 -0.84
N ASP A 54 14.40 13.68 -0.04
CA ASP A 54 15.60 14.51 0.08
C ASP A 54 16.38 14.57 -1.25
N HIS A 55 16.49 13.43 -1.95
CA HIS A 55 17.10 13.37 -3.27
C HIS A 55 16.35 14.26 -4.27
N LEU A 56 15.03 14.17 -4.33
CA LEU A 56 14.20 14.96 -5.24
C LEU A 56 14.28 16.45 -4.93
N ILE A 57 14.22 16.84 -3.65
CA ILE A 57 14.39 18.24 -3.24
C ILE A 57 15.74 18.79 -3.70
N LYS A 58 16.81 18.01 -3.55
CA LYS A 58 18.16 18.40 -3.98
C LYS A 58 18.29 18.50 -5.50
N ALA A 59 17.65 17.60 -6.23
CA ALA A 59 17.74 17.50 -7.69
C ALA A 59 16.92 18.58 -8.42
N ILE A 60 15.67 18.81 -8.00
CA ILE A 60 14.69 19.65 -8.72
C ILE A 60 14.05 20.74 -7.85
N GLY A 61 14.35 20.81 -6.56
CA GLY A 61 13.76 21.75 -5.61
C GLY A 61 12.39 21.32 -5.06
N SER A 62 12.01 21.87 -3.89
CA SER A 62 10.77 21.49 -3.20
C SER A 62 9.53 21.73 -4.05
N GLU A 63 9.41 22.91 -4.69
CA GLU A 63 8.24 23.26 -5.51
C GLU A 63 8.00 22.28 -6.67
N ASN A 64 9.06 21.87 -7.36
CA ASN A 64 8.94 20.92 -8.47
C ASN A 64 8.67 19.49 -7.98
N LYS A 65 9.24 19.11 -6.82
CA LYS A 65 8.88 17.87 -6.15
C LYS A 65 7.38 17.84 -5.81
N ASP A 66 6.82 18.92 -5.29
CA ASP A 66 5.40 18.99 -4.93
C ASP A 66 4.51 18.89 -6.18
N LYS A 67 4.88 19.56 -7.29
CA LYS A 67 4.19 19.41 -8.60
C LYS A 67 4.26 17.98 -9.16
N LEU A 68 5.39 17.29 -8.96
CA LEU A 68 5.55 15.89 -9.35
C LEU A 68 4.54 15.00 -8.62
N TYR A 69 4.45 15.13 -7.30
CA TYR A 69 3.49 14.35 -6.52
C TYR A 69 2.04 14.72 -6.84
N GLU A 70 1.74 16.00 -7.09
CA GLU A 70 0.43 16.44 -7.56
C GLU A 70 0.05 15.76 -8.90
N GLU A 71 0.98 15.73 -9.87
CA GLU A 71 0.77 15.01 -11.14
C GLU A 71 0.54 13.52 -10.89
N HIS A 72 1.35 12.89 -10.03
CA HIS A 72 1.21 11.49 -9.69
C HIS A 72 -0.19 11.21 -9.12
N HIS A 73 -0.63 11.95 -8.10
CA HIS A 73 -1.95 11.75 -7.47
C HIS A 73 -3.11 11.97 -8.46
N LEU A 74 -3.01 13.02 -9.30
CA LEU A 74 -4.03 13.31 -10.30
C LEU A 74 -4.13 12.19 -11.34
N THR A 75 -3.01 11.70 -11.85
CA THR A 75 -2.97 10.69 -12.91
C THR A 75 -3.22 9.27 -12.38
N SER A 76 -2.94 9.00 -11.11
CA SER A 76 -3.28 7.73 -10.45
C SER A 76 -4.77 7.42 -10.45
N THR A 77 -5.64 8.43 -10.56
CA THR A 77 -7.10 8.25 -10.67
C THR A 77 -7.52 7.44 -11.90
N THR A 78 -6.64 7.27 -12.89
CA THR A 78 -6.89 6.48 -14.10
C THR A 78 -6.46 5.02 -13.97
N LEU A 79 -5.73 4.68 -12.92
CA LEU A 79 -5.28 3.31 -12.65
C LEU A 79 -6.47 2.43 -12.27
N GLN A 80 -6.33 1.15 -12.58
CA GLN A 80 -7.34 0.15 -12.22
C GLN A 80 -6.95 -0.59 -10.95
N MET A 81 -7.94 -1.01 -10.19
CA MET A 81 -7.72 -1.91 -9.06
C MET A 81 -7.12 -3.24 -9.54
N ILE A 82 -6.17 -3.78 -8.80
CA ILE A 82 -5.58 -5.09 -9.06
C ILE A 82 -6.68 -6.16 -9.02
N ASP A 83 -6.80 -6.98 -10.07
CA ASP A 83 -7.93 -7.91 -10.28
C ASP A 83 -8.14 -8.87 -9.09
N THR A 84 -7.06 -9.42 -8.53
CA THR A 84 -7.11 -10.27 -7.34
C THR A 84 -7.75 -9.54 -6.16
N ILE A 85 -7.36 -8.29 -5.92
CA ILE A 85 -7.87 -7.47 -4.82
C ILE A 85 -9.32 -7.05 -5.05
N LYS A 86 -9.67 -6.65 -6.27
CA LYS A 86 -11.04 -6.33 -6.65
C LYS A 86 -11.99 -7.51 -6.39
N SER A 87 -11.59 -8.71 -6.80
CA SER A 87 -12.36 -9.93 -6.60
C SER A 87 -12.48 -10.29 -5.12
N LEU A 88 -11.39 -10.14 -4.37
CA LEU A 88 -11.36 -10.39 -2.93
C LEU A 88 -12.26 -9.40 -2.17
N MET A 89 -12.20 -8.11 -2.46
CA MET A 89 -13.08 -7.11 -1.84
C MET A 89 -14.56 -7.39 -2.10
N ALA A 90 -14.92 -7.75 -3.34
CA ALA A 90 -16.29 -8.14 -3.68
C ALA A 90 -16.77 -9.36 -2.89
N PHE A 91 -15.92 -10.37 -2.76
CA PHE A 91 -16.20 -11.56 -1.94
C PHE A 91 -16.38 -11.22 -0.45
N LEU A 92 -15.49 -10.42 0.13
CA LEU A 92 -15.54 -10.01 1.54
C LEU A 92 -16.80 -9.20 1.83
N LYS A 93 -17.17 -8.27 0.94
CA LYS A 93 -18.39 -7.48 1.03
C LYS A 93 -19.64 -8.39 1.07
N GLN A 94 -19.72 -9.38 0.17
CA GLN A 94 -20.83 -10.35 0.16
C GLN A 94 -20.93 -11.18 1.45
N ARG A 95 -19.81 -11.38 2.13
CA ARG A 95 -19.72 -12.11 3.40
C ARG A 95 -19.84 -11.22 4.63
N HIS A 96 -20.05 -9.92 4.46
CA HIS A 96 -20.08 -8.92 5.53
C HIS A 96 -18.80 -8.97 6.41
N ILE A 97 -17.66 -9.21 5.79
CA ILE A 97 -16.34 -9.14 6.43
C ILE A 97 -15.85 -7.71 6.28
N PRO A 98 -15.69 -6.94 7.38
CA PRO A 98 -15.26 -5.56 7.32
C PRO A 98 -13.85 -5.43 6.77
N MET A 99 -13.61 -4.32 6.07
CA MET A 99 -12.36 -4.00 5.40
C MET A 99 -11.86 -2.62 5.82
N ALA A 100 -10.54 -2.51 6.00
CA ALA A 100 -9.86 -1.24 6.24
C ALA A 100 -8.68 -1.05 5.28
N ILE A 101 -8.21 0.18 5.20
CA ILE A 101 -6.93 0.55 4.58
C ILE A 101 -5.98 1.04 5.67
N ALA A 102 -4.72 0.60 5.62
CA ALA A 102 -3.61 1.10 6.41
C ALA A 102 -2.46 1.50 5.46
N THR A 103 -2.26 2.79 5.23
CA THR A 103 -1.30 3.31 4.25
C THR A 103 -0.29 4.29 4.86
N SER A 104 0.95 4.26 4.35
CA SER A 104 1.97 5.28 4.66
C SER A 104 1.74 6.61 3.93
N SER A 105 0.77 6.67 3.03
CA SER A 105 0.37 7.88 2.31
C SER A 105 -0.59 8.75 3.13
N VAL A 106 -0.67 10.04 2.81
CA VAL A 106 -1.64 10.97 3.41
C VAL A 106 -3.02 10.71 2.82
N LYS A 107 -4.05 10.64 3.66
CA LYS A 107 -5.43 10.34 3.21
C LYS A 107 -5.93 11.30 2.14
N ALA A 108 -5.59 12.60 2.26
CA ALA A 108 -6.00 13.59 1.27
C ALA A 108 -5.39 13.32 -0.13
N GLU A 109 -4.20 12.73 -0.19
CA GLU A 109 -3.49 12.41 -1.43
C GLU A 109 -4.11 11.20 -2.15
N ILE A 110 -4.52 10.18 -1.41
CA ILE A 110 -5.17 8.98 -1.99
C ILE A 110 -6.66 9.16 -2.27
N LEU A 111 -7.31 10.17 -1.66
CA LEU A 111 -8.77 10.36 -1.73
C LEU A 111 -9.34 10.47 -3.16
N PRO A 112 -8.71 11.17 -4.11
CA PRO A 112 -9.20 11.21 -5.49
C PRO A 112 -9.26 9.82 -6.13
N THR A 113 -8.20 9.03 -5.98
CA THR A 113 -8.13 7.66 -6.50
C THR A 113 -9.07 6.71 -5.74
N PHE A 114 -9.14 6.83 -4.43
CA PHE A 114 -10.09 6.08 -3.58
C PHE A 114 -11.54 6.25 -4.09
N LYS A 115 -11.94 7.48 -4.39
CA LYS A 115 -13.28 7.77 -4.94
C LYS A 115 -13.46 7.28 -6.38
N ALA A 116 -12.43 7.46 -7.22
CA ALA A 116 -12.49 7.01 -8.62
C ALA A 116 -12.67 5.48 -8.73
N LEU A 117 -12.12 4.73 -7.77
CA LEU A 117 -12.27 3.28 -7.67
C LEU A 117 -13.54 2.81 -6.95
N GLY A 118 -14.35 3.73 -6.38
CA GLY A 118 -15.55 3.40 -5.61
C GLY A 118 -15.26 2.63 -4.33
N LEU A 119 -14.09 2.86 -3.70
CA LEU A 119 -13.67 2.14 -2.50
C LEU A 119 -14.51 2.46 -1.26
N ASP A 120 -15.23 3.57 -1.26
CA ASP A 120 -16.22 3.94 -0.24
C ASP A 120 -17.37 2.92 -0.11
N GLU A 121 -17.59 2.09 -1.13
CA GLU A 121 -18.54 0.98 -1.05
C GLU A 121 -18.00 -0.26 -0.31
N TYR A 122 -16.69 -0.35 -0.08
CA TYR A 122 -16.00 -1.53 0.46
C TYR A 122 -15.34 -1.26 1.80
N ILE A 123 -14.75 -0.09 1.97
CA ILE A 123 -13.84 0.24 3.07
C ILE A 123 -14.56 1.01 4.16
N GLU A 124 -14.51 0.50 5.39
CA GLU A 124 -15.14 1.12 6.58
C GLU A 124 -14.18 2.09 7.29
N VAL A 125 -12.87 1.82 7.24
CA VAL A 125 -11.83 2.57 7.96
C VAL A 125 -10.66 2.83 7.03
N VAL A 126 -10.16 4.07 7.03
CA VAL A 126 -8.89 4.44 6.39
C VAL A 126 -7.97 5.07 7.43
N VAL A 127 -6.81 4.46 7.63
CA VAL A 127 -5.74 4.98 8.48
C VAL A 127 -4.58 5.40 7.57
N GLY A 128 -4.25 6.68 7.60
CA GLY A 128 -3.18 7.27 6.83
C GLY A 128 -2.04 7.80 7.72
N ARG A 129 -1.00 8.31 7.08
CA ARG A 129 0.19 8.86 7.72
C ARG A 129 -0.12 9.84 8.86
N GLU A 130 -1.11 10.70 8.68
CA GLU A 130 -1.49 11.74 9.64
C GLU A 130 -2.19 11.23 10.90
N ASP A 131 -2.56 9.94 10.95
CA ASP A 131 -3.23 9.33 12.10
C ASP A 131 -2.26 8.68 13.09
N VAL A 132 -0.96 8.64 12.77
CA VAL A 132 0.08 7.93 13.53
C VAL A 132 1.32 8.80 13.71
N GLU A 133 2.15 8.45 14.69
CA GLU A 133 3.46 9.09 14.87
C GLU A 133 4.49 8.51 13.91
N GLN A 134 4.43 7.20 13.68
CA GLN A 134 5.35 6.48 12.81
C GLN A 134 4.61 5.63 11.77
N VAL A 135 5.06 5.74 10.50
CA VAL A 135 4.56 4.89 9.42
C VAL A 135 5.34 3.58 9.33
N LYS A 136 4.91 2.68 8.46
CA LYS A 136 5.58 1.40 8.19
C LYS A 136 7.11 1.59 8.02
N PRO A 137 7.93 0.72 8.61
CA PRO A 137 7.62 -0.60 9.17
C PRO A 137 7.12 -0.61 10.63
N ASP A 138 6.83 0.56 11.23
CA ASP A 138 6.20 0.62 12.54
C ASP A 138 4.77 0.07 12.49
N PRO A 139 4.29 -0.67 13.52
CA PRO A 139 2.96 -1.28 13.52
C PRO A 139 1.78 -0.32 13.70
N GLU A 140 2.00 0.95 14.01
CA GLU A 140 0.94 1.90 14.42
C GLU A 140 -0.23 1.98 13.44
N LEU A 141 0.03 2.00 12.13
CA LEU A 141 -1.02 2.06 11.10
C LEU A 141 -1.96 0.85 11.19
N TYR A 142 -1.40 -0.37 11.32
CA TYR A 142 -2.19 -1.60 11.45
C TYR A 142 -2.90 -1.69 12.80
N LEU A 143 -2.23 -1.33 13.89
CA LEU A 143 -2.85 -1.30 15.22
C LEU A 143 -4.03 -0.33 15.27
N SER A 144 -3.89 0.86 14.69
CA SER A 144 -4.96 1.84 14.59
C SER A 144 -6.15 1.31 13.77
N ALA A 145 -5.88 0.68 12.62
CA ALA A 145 -6.93 0.08 11.77
C ALA A 145 -7.70 -1.03 12.49
N VAL A 146 -6.99 -1.94 13.16
CA VAL A 146 -7.58 -3.03 13.96
C VAL A 146 -8.44 -2.47 15.09
N GLN A 147 -7.94 -1.47 15.82
CA GLN A 147 -8.68 -0.83 16.90
C GLN A 147 -9.97 -0.15 16.40
N GLN A 148 -9.90 0.58 15.29
CA GLN A 148 -11.08 1.26 14.72
C GLN A 148 -12.13 0.27 14.20
N LEU A 149 -11.70 -0.89 13.67
CA LEU A 149 -12.60 -1.99 13.29
C LEU A 149 -13.15 -2.76 14.51
N ASN A 150 -12.61 -2.54 15.70
CA ASN A 150 -12.98 -3.22 16.95
C ASN A 150 -12.79 -4.76 16.91
N TYR A 151 -11.65 -5.19 16.37
CA TYR A 151 -11.20 -6.59 16.38
C TYR A 151 -9.87 -6.75 17.12
N MET A 152 -9.49 -8.01 17.40
CA MET A 152 -8.14 -8.33 17.86
C MET A 152 -7.22 -8.55 16.66
N PRO A 153 -5.93 -8.21 16.74
CA PRO A 153 -4.97 -8.42 15.64
C PRO A 153 -5.02 -9.86 15.07
N THR A 154 -5.05 -10.88 15.93
CA THR A 154 -5.12 -12.30 15.55
C THR A 154 -6.40 -12.71 14.79
N GLN A 155 -7.40 -11.84 14.73
CA GLN A 155 -8.63 -12.04 13.96
C GLN A 155 -8.59 -11.36 12.59
N CYS A 156 -7.52 -10.62 12.32
CA CYS A 156 -7.37 -9.81 11.11
C CYS A 156 -6.31 -10.39 10.18
N LEU A 157 -6.52 -10.23 8.90
CA LEU A 157 -5.58 -10.57 7.84
C LEU A 157 -5.13 -9.29 7.15
N ALA A 158 -3.83 -9.08 7.02
CA ALA A 158 -3.27 -8.01 6.20
C ALA A 158 -3.01 -8.49 4.76
N ILE A 159 -3.21 -7.61 3.80
CA ILE A 159 -2.79 -7.82 2.40
C ILE A 159 -1.79 -6.70 2.08
N GLU A 160 -0.62 -7.09 1.64
CA GLU A 160 0.54 -6.22 1.43
C GLU A 160 1.34 -6.63 0.19
N ASP A 161 2.22 -5.72 -0.27
CA ASP A 161 3.14 -6.00 -1.38
C ASP A 161 4.62 -5.83 -1.00
N SER A 162 4.91 -5.11 0.10
CA SER A 162 6.26 -4.67 0.49
C SER A 162 6.78 -5.32 1.77
N VAL A 163 8.12 -5.36 1.92
CA VAL A 163 8.78 -5.82 3.15
C VAL A 163 8.44 -4.92 4.34
N ASN A 164 8.46 -3.59 4.15
CA ASN A 164 8.15 -2.65 5.22
C ASN A 164 6.71 -2.83 5.73
N GLY A 165 5.77 -2.95 4.81
CA GLY A 165 4.38 -3.13 5.18
C GLY A 165 4.08 -4.49 5.81
N ALA A 166 4.63 -5.57 5.26
CA ALA A 166 4.50 -6.89 5.87
C ALA A 166 5.12 -6.96 7.27
N THR A 167 6.28 -6.32 7.47
CA THR A 167 6.92 -6.20 8.80
C THR A 167 6.01 -5.47 9.78
N ALA A 168 5.40 -4.36 9.36
CA ALA A 168 4.46 -3.60 10.19
C ALA A 168 3.23 -4.42 10.59
N ALA A 169 2.63 -5.15 9.64
CA ALA A 169 1.47 -6.01 9.90
C ALA A 169 1.78 -7.12 10.92
N ILE A 170 2.92 -7.80 10.75
CA ILE A 170 3.38 -8.85 11.67
C ILE A 170 3.66 -8.26 13.06
N ALA A 171 4.37 -7.13 13.13
CA ALA A 171 4.65 -6.45 14.40
C ALA A 171 3.37 -6.00 15.13
N ALA A 172 2.30 -5.70 14.39
CA ALA A 172 0.97 -5.43 14.94
C ALA A 172 0.21 -6.69 15.39
N GLY A 173 0.73 -7.88 15.10
CA GLY A 173 0.14 -9.17 15.49
C GLY A 173 -0.90 -9.72 14.49
N LEU A 174 -0.89 -9.24 13.25
CA LEU A 174 -1.71 -9.78 12.17
C LEU A 174 -0.95 -10.88 11.42
N ASP A 175 -1.72 -11.80 10.84
CA ASP A 175 -1.21 -12.60 9.73
C ASP A 175 -1.20 -11.75 8.46
N VAL A 176 -0.22 -11.97 7.56
CA VAL A 176 -0.08 -11.20 6.34
C VAL A 176 0.06 -12.09 5.10
N ILE A 177 -0.67 -11.77 4.05
CA ILE A 177 -0.43 -12.25 2.69
C ILE A 177 0.36 -11.17 1.96
N VAL A 178 1.48 -11.56 1.36
CA VAL A 178 2.31 -10.69 0.54
C VAL A 178 2.04 -11.00 -0.93
N ASN A 179 1.48 -10.06 -1.67
CA ASN A 179 1.32 -10.18 -3.13
C ASN A 179 2.17 -9.09 -3.79
N THR A 180 3.33 -9.49 -4.30
CA THR A 180 4.29 -8.55 -4.87
C THR A 180 3.87 -8.06 -6.26
N ASN A 181 4.35 -6.87 -6.61
CA ASN A 181 4.28 -6.29 -7.95
C ASN A 181 5.69 -6.24 -8.59
N LYS A 182 5.83 -5.64 -9.77
CA LYS A 182 7.13 -5.53 -10.46
C LYS A 182 8.19 -4.79 -9.66
N MET A 183 7.77 -3.84 -8.83
CA MET A 183 8.70 -3.04 -8.03
C MET A 183 9.13 -3.77 -6.76
N THR A 184 8.23 -4.50 -6.11
CA THR A 184 8.47 -5.14 -4.81
C THR A 184 8.93 -6.60 -4.92
N SER A 185 8.75 -7.26 -6.07
CA SER A 185 9.14 -8.68 -6.27
C SER A 185 10.63 -8.97 -6.04
N ALA A 186 11.51 -7.95 -6.14
CA ALA A 186 12.94 -8.08 -5.89
C ALA A 186 13.35 -7.77 -4.44
N GLN A 187 12.42 -7.39 -3.56
CA GLN A 187 12.70 -7.17 -2.14
C GLN A 187 13.00 -8.51 -1.43
N ASP A 188 13.82 -8.46 -0.39
CA ASP A 188 14.18 -9.64 0.40
C ASP A 188 13.18 -9.90 1.53
N PHE A 189 12.28 -10.85 1.30
CA PHE A 189 11.28 -11.31 2.27
C PHE A 189 11.78 -12.44 3.19
N SER A 190 13.06 -12.78 3.20
CA SER A 190 13.59 -13.93 3.97
C SER A 190 13.36 -13.83 5.48
N ASN A 191 13.23 -12.61 6.01
CA ASN A 191 12.98 -12.33 7.42
C ASN A 191 11.53 -11.93 7.72
N VAL A 192 10.61 -12.14 6.78
CA VAL A 192 9.19 -11.79 6.91
C VAL A 192 8.38 -13.08 7.11
N ASP A 193 7.71 -13.20 8.24
CA ASP A 193 6.88 -14.39 8.58
C ASP A 193 5.46 -14.26 8.01
N TYR A 194 5.35 -14.29 6.68
CA TYR A 194 4.06 -14.22 5.98
C TYR A 194 3.36 -15.60 5.91
N VAL A 195 2.02 -15.61 5.92
CA VAL A 195 1.23 -16.85 5.81
C VAL A 195 1.06 -17.34 4.37
N ALA A 196 1.21 -16.46 3.38
CA ALA A 196 1.23 -16.77 1.96
C ALA A 196 1.92 -15.65 1.17
N LYS A 197 2.46 -16.01 -0.01
CA LYS A 197 3.09 -15.07 -0.93
C LYS A 197 2.69 -15.38 -2.36
N ASP A 198 2.40 -14.31 -3.13
CA ASP A 198 2.11 -14.32 -4.57
C ASP A 198 1.01 -15.36 -4.94
N ILE A 199 -0.11 -15.29 -4.24
CA ILE A 199 -1.28 -16.15 -4.46
C ILE A 199 -2.45 -15.38 -5.04
N ASP A 200 -3.23 -16.07 -5.88
CA ASP A 200 -4.41 -15.50 -6.52
C ASP A 200 -5.66 -15.48 -5.64
N TYR A 201 -6.73 -14.88 -6.15
CA TYR A 201 -8.02 -14.78 -5.47
C TYR A 201 -8.56 -16.14 -5.01
N ASP A 202 -8.55 -17.16 -5.88
CA ASP A 202 -9.12 -18.48 -5.55
C ASP A 202 -8.33 -19.15 -4.43
N GLN A 203 -7.01 -19.03 -4.46
CA GLN A 203 -6.11 -19.55 -3.41
C GLN A 203 -6.32 -18.80 -2.08
N ILE A 204 -6.50 -17.48 -2.10
CA ILE A 204 -6.80 -16.69 -0.89
C ILE A 204 -8.11 -17.18 -0.27
N VAL A 205 -9.17 -17.25 -1.06
CA VAL A 205 -10.50 -17.66 -0.57
C VAL A 205 -10.46 -19.09 -0.04
N ALA A 206 -9.88 -20.03 -0.81
CA ALA A 206 -9.83 -21.44 -0.41
C ALA A 206 -9.05 -21.67 0.89
N ARG A 207 -7.92 -20.97 1.07
CA ARG A 207 -7.04 -21.19 2.23
C ARG A 207 -7.49 -20.47 3.49
N PHE A 208 -8.10 -19.31 3.38
CA PHE A 208 -8.30 -18.42 4.52
C PHE A 208 -9.77 -18.12 4.84
N PHE A 209 -10.72 -18.36 3.90
CA PHE A 209 -12.12 -17.97 4.05
C PHE A 209 -13.14 -19.11 3.82
N THR A 210 -12.70 -20.29 3.39
CA THR A 210 -13.54 -21.51 3.35
C THR A 210 -13.16 -22.47 4.47
N LYS A 211 -14.18 -23.18 5.01
CA LYS A 211 -13.97 -24.25 5.99
C LYS A 211 -13.65 -25.57 5.29
#